data_ada72ab540a608ac4602cc29ae4f39bc
#
_entry.id   ada72ab540a608ac4602cc29ae4f39bc
#
_cell.length_a   1.000
_cell.length_b   1.000
_cell.length_c   1.000
_cell.angle_alpha   90.00
_cell.angle_beta   90.00
_cell.angle_gamma   90.00
#
_symmetry.space_group_name_H-M   'P 1'
#
loop_
_entity.id
_entity.type
_entity.pdbx_description
1 polymer ?
#
loop_
_entity_poly.entity_id
_entity_poly.type
_entity_poly.pdbx_seq_one_letter_code
_entity_poly.pdbx_strand_id
1 'polypeptide(L)'
;LANFTNALSNPRVIDGLTNSALLSITAALICGILGWVIGILVSRTQARGNTLLMLSTLLPSALPGLIIGVAWLIAGRYTGLYNTIWIILIAYVCAFTALVVQSVRAPLISTPTTIEEAARISGATPLKALFSTVGAMSIPAAISGAVLVAVTAIRELTISVLLVAPGTTTLGVQAVSYTHLTLPTSELV
;
A
#
# COMPACT_ATOMS: atom_id res chain seq x y z
N LEU A 1 16.90 28.61 1.53
CA LEU A 1 15.43 28.79 1.47
C LEU A 1 14.96 29.09 0.04
N ALA A 2 15.74 29.87 -0.78
CA ALA A 2 15.39 30.21 -2.16
C ALA A 2 15.16 28.99 -3.08
N ASN A 3 15.94 27.92 -2.90
CA ASN A 3 15.80 26.69 -3.69
C ASN A 3 14.49 25.93 -3.35
N PHE A 4 14.02 26.04 -2.11
CA PHE A 4 12.73 25.45 -1.70
C PHE A 4 11.54 26.19 -2.32
N THR A 5 11.58 27.52 -2.33
CA THR A 5 10.53 28.33 -2.96
C THR A 5 10.49 28.12 -4.47
N ASN A 6 11.64 28.03 -5.11
CA ASN A 6 11.71 27.73 -6.54
C ASN A 6 11.22 26.30 -6.89
N ALA A 7 11.51 25.31 -6.05
CA ALA A 7 11.01 23.95 -6.23
C ALA A 7 9.49 23.89 -6.08
N LEU A 8 8.93 24.55 -5.05
CA LEU A 8 7.49 24.58 -4.78
C LEU A 8 6.69 25.43 -5.78
N SER A 9 7.34 26.32 -6.53
CA SER A 9 6.70 27.08 -7.61
C SER A 9 6.74 26.38 -8.97
N ASN A 10 7.43 25.24 -9.07
CA ASN A 10 7.51 24.49 -10.31
C ASN A 10 6.28 23.59 -10.50
N PRO A 11 5.46 23.79 -11.58
CA PRO A 11 4.25 22.99 -11.81
C PRO A 11 4.48 21.48 -11.80
N ARG A 12 5.62 21.02 -12.32
CA ARG A 12 5.94 19.58 -12.37
C ARG A 12 6.16 18.98 -10.98
N VAL A 13 6.71 19.75 -10.04
CA VAL A 13 6.89 19.29 -8.65
C VAL A 13 5.55 19.22 -7.94
N ILE A 14 4.67 20.19 -8.19
CA ILE A 14 3.30 20.22 -7.66
C ILE A 14 2.51 19.00 -8.18
N ASP A 15 2.57 18.72 -9.47
CA ASP A 15 1.93 17.54 -10.08
C ASP A 15 2.46 16.24 -9.48
N GLY A 16 3.78 16.11 -9.32
CA GLY A 16 4.41 14.96 -8.69
C GLY A 16 3.99 14.77 -7.24
N LEU A 17 3.89 15.85 -6.46
CA LEU A 17 3.39 15.86 -5.08
C LEU A 17 1.92 15.42 -5.02
N THR A 18 1.09 15.99 -5.88
CA THR A 18 -0.35 15.69 -5.94
C THR A 18 -0.59 14.23 -6.31
N ASN A 19 0.09 13.73 -7.34
CA ASN A 19 0.00 12.33 -7.76
C ASN A 19 0.47 11.38 -6.64
N SER A 20 1.61 11.68 -5.98
CA SER A 20 2.09 10.86 -4.87
C SER A 20 1.14 10.88 -3.68
N ALA A 21 0.57 12.03 -3.33
CA ALA A 21 -0.41 12.14 -2.25
C ALA A 21 -1.69 11.34 -2.58
N LEU A 22 -2.23 11.50 -3.78
CA LEU A 22 -3.42 10.76 -4.22
C LEU A 22 -3.18 9.25 -4.24
N LEU A 23 -2.06 8.80 -4.82
CA LEU A 23 -1.69 7.39 -4.86
C LEU A 23 -1.50 6.81 -3.48
N SER A 24 -0.78 7.51 -2.58
CA SER A 24 -0.50 7.02 -1.24
C SER A 24 -1.77 6.94 -0.39
N ILE A 25 -2.65 7.95 -0.45
CA ILE A 25 -3.92 7.96 0.29
C ILE A 25 -4.85 6.87 -0.24
N THR A 26 -5.00 6.75 -1.57
CA THR A 26 -5.86 5.73 -2.18
C THR A 26 -5.34 4.32 -1.89
N ALA A 27 -4.03 4.09 -2.01
CA ALA A 27 -3.41 2.81 -1.66
C ALA A 27 -3.61 2.49 -0.18
N ALA A 28 -3.42 3.46 0.72
CA ALA A 28 -3.62 3.28 2.17
C ALA A 28 -5.07 2.90 2.51
N LEU A 29 -6.05 3.54 1.88
CA LEU A 29 -7.48 3.22 2.08
C LEU A 29 -7.80 1.80 1.60
N ILE A 30 -7.36 1.45 0.39
CA ILE A 30 -7.61 0.11 -0.17
C ILE A 30 -6.89 -0.95 0.66
N CYS A 31 -5.60 -0.77 0.95
CA CYS A 31 -4.83 -1.69 1.81
C CYS A 31 -5.42 -1.76 3.23
N GLY A 32 -5.91 -0.63 3.76
CA GLY A 32 -6.56 -0.55 5.06
C GLY A 32 -7.77 -1.48 5.14
N ILE A 33 -8.67 -1.38 4.18
CA ILE A 33 -9.88 -2.20 4.13
C ILE A 33 -9.53 -3.67 3.83
N LEU A 34 -8.76 -3.93 2.78
CA LEU A 34 -8.39 -5.30 2.39
C LEU A 34 -7.57 -5.99 3.49
N GLY A 35 -6.55 -5.30 4.00
CA GLY A 35 -5.68 -5.84 5.04
C GLY A 35 -6.41 -6.07 6.37
N TRP A 36 -7.37 -5.21 6.72
CA TRP A 36 -8.22 -5.42 7.88
C TRP A 36 -9.07 -6.68 7.74
N VAL A 37 -9.78 -6.84 6.62
CA VAL A 37 -10.61 -8.03 6.35
C VAL A 37 -9.74 -9.30 6.31
N ILE A 38 -8.65 -9.28 5.55
CA ILE A 38 -7.74 -10.43 5.43
C ILE A 38 -7.12 -10.77 6.78
N GLY A 39 -6.66 -9.77 7.54
CA GLY A 39 -6.06 -9.96 8.86
C GLY A 39 -7.00 -10.64 9.85
N ILE A 40 -8.28 -10.25 9.87
CA ILE A 40 -9.30 -10.89 10.71
C ILE A 40 -9.55 -12.32 10.25
N LEU A 41 -9.81 -12.52 8.94
CA LEU A 41 -10.12 -13.84 8.40
C LEU A 41 -9.01 -14.85 8.66
N VAL A 42 -7.76 -14.47 8.37
CA VAL A 42 -6.60 -15.36 8.58
C VAL A 42 -6.35 -15.64 10.06
N SER A 43 -6.65 -14.69 10.96
CA SER A 43 -6.42 -14.88 12.39
C SER A 43 -7.53 -15.65 13.10
N ARG A 44 -8.77 -15.57 12.62
CA ARG A 44 -9.95 -16.03 13.36
C ARG A 44 -10.74 -17.14 12.67
N THR A 45 -10.43 -17.46 11.44
CA THR A 45 -11.12 -18.55 10.75
C THR A 45 -10.15 -19.71 10.44
N GLN A 46 -10.69 -20.90 10.31
CA GLN A 46 -9.94 -22.10 9.92
C GLN A 46 -10.30 -22.53 8.48
N ALA A 47 -10.56 -21.56 7.62
CA ALA A 47 -10.90 -21.82 6.22
C ALA A 47 -9.68 -22.41 5.48
N ARG A 48 -9.92 -23.44 4.66
CA ARG A 48 -8.86 -24.13 3.88
C ARG A 48 -8.04 -23.19 3.00
N GLY A 49 -8.55 -22.01 2.64
CA GLY A 49 -7.86 -20.98 1.85
C GLY A 49 -6.98 -20.01 2.64
N ASN A 50 -7.01 -20.01 3.96
CA ASN A 50 -6.30 -19.03 4.78
C ASN A 50 -4.79 -19.00 4.54
N THR A 51 -4.18 -20.17 4.35
CA THR A 51 -2.74 -20.26 4.05
C THR A 51 -2.42 -19.62 2.70
N LEU A 52 -3.23 -19.88 1.68
CA LEU A 52 -3.05 -19.25 0.37
C LEU A 52 -3.27 -17.75 0.43
N LEU A 53 -4.31 -17.31 1.14
CA LEU A 53 -4.61 -15.89 1.33
C LEU A 53 -3.47 -15.17 2.07
N MET A 54 -2.91 -15.79 3.10
CA MET A 54 -1.75 -15.27 3.81
C MET A 54 -0.51 -15.21 2.92
N LEU A 55 -0.21 -16.28 2.19
CA LEU A 55 0.93 -16.33 1.28
C LEU A 55 0.80 -15.29 0.16
N SER A 56 -0.39 -15.11 -0.42
CA SER A 56 -0.61 -14.12 -1.48
C SER A 56 -0.36 -12.68 -1.01
N THR A 57 -0.54 -12.38 0.28
CA THR A 57 -0.23 -11.07 0.84
C THR A 57 1.23 -10.93 1.26
N LEU A 58 1.85 -11.98 1.79
CA LEU A 58 3.22 -11.93 2.29
C LEU A 58 4.28 -12.06 1.18
N LEU A 59 4.04 -12.88 0.15
CA LEU A 59 5.01 -13.08 -0.93
C LEU A 59 5.43 -11.77 -1.62
N PRO A 60 4.50 -10.89 -2.03
CA PRO A 60 4.88 -9.62 -2.64
C PRO A 60 5.74 -8.74 -1.70
N SER A 61 5.43 -8.73 -0.40
CA SER A 61 6.18 -7.91 0.56
C SER A 61 7.61 -8.41 0.82
N ALA A 62 7.89 -9.66 0.49
CA ALA A 62 9.22 -10.25 0.59
C ALA A 62 10.08 -10.00 -0.67
N LEU A 63 9.48 -9.54 -1.76
CA LEU A 63 10.18 -9.26 -3.01
C LEU A 63 10.73 -7.82 -3.03
N PRO A 64 11.92 -7.59 -3.61
CA PRO A 64 12.38 -6.25 -3.91
C PRO A 64 11.38 -5.50 -4.80
N GLY A 65 11.14 -4.21 -4.50
CA GLY A 65 10.17 -3.38 -5.25
C GLY A 65 10.41 -3.36 -6.76
N LEU A 66 11.68 -3.45 -7.17
CA LEU A 66 12.06 -3.54 -8.58
C LEU A 66 11.45 -4.77 -9.29
N ILE A 67 11.45 -5.92 -8.61
CA ILE A 67 10.84 -7.15 -9.16
C ILE A 67 9.34 -6.99 -9.30
N ILE A 68 8.68 -6.40 -8.30
CA ILE A 68 7.25 -6.10 -8.35
C ILE A 68 6.95 -5.13 -9.51
N GLY A 69 7.75 -4.08 -9.67
CA GLY A 69 7.60 -3.12 -10.76
C GLY A 69 7.73 -3.79 -12.14
N VAL A 70 8.75 -4.63 -12.35
CA VAL A 70 8.92 -5.38 -13.61
C VAL A 70 7.76 -6.34 -13.86
N ALA A 71 7.32 -7.07 -12.83
CA ALA A 71 6.18 -7.99 -12.97
C ALA A 71 4.91 -7.25 -13.41
N TRP A 72 4.61 -6.10 -12.78
CA TRP A 72 3.46 -5.27 -13.17
C TRP A 72 3.64 -4.58 -14.52
N LEU A 73 4.87 -4.23 -14.91
CA LEU A 73 5.16 -3.70 -16.25
C LEU A 73 4.78 -4.72 -17.33
N ILE A 74 5.15 -5.98 -17.13
CA ILE A 74 4.82 -7.08 -18.05
C ILE A 74 3.31 -7.32 -18.02
N ALA A 75 2.70 -7.49 -16.84
CA ALA A 75 1.27 -7.73 -16.70
C ALA A 75 0.42 -6.60 -17.29
N GLY A 76 0.86 -5.35 -17.13
CA GLY A 76 0.17 -4.18 -17.65
C GLY A 76 -0.01 -4.17 -19.17
N ARG A 77 0.95 -4.75 -19.89
CA ARG A 77 0.85 -4.88 -21.36
C ARG A 77 -0.28 -5.81 -21.79
N TYR A 78 -0.53 -6.87 -21.01
CA TYR A 78 -1.59 -7.84 -21.32
C TYR A 78 -2.97 -7.41 -20.81
N THR A 79 -3.00 -6.59 -19.75
CA THR A 79 -4.25 -6.13 -19.12
C THR A 79 -4.76 -4.79 -19.64
N GLY A 80 -3.99 -4.11 -20.50
CA GLY A 80 -4.33 -2.77 -20.98
C GLY A 80 -4.14 -1.65 -19.96
N LEU A 81 -3.52 -1.94 -18.81
CA LEU A 81 -3.24 -0.98 -17.74
C LEU A 81 -1.90 -0.24 -17.96
N TYR A 82 -1.15 -0.62 -18.98
CA TYR A 82 0.13 0.02 -19.29
C TYR A 82 -0.04 1.53 -19.53
N ASN A 83 0.89 2.32 -19.02
CA ASN A 83 0.87 3.79 -19.05
C ASN A 83 -0.33 4.45 -18.35
N THR A 84 -0.90 3.81 -17.34
CA THR A 84 -1.97 4.39 -16.52
C THR A 84 -1.52 4.53 -15.06
N ILE A 85 -2.12 5.47 -14.32
CA ILE A 85 -1.89 5.61 -12.88
C ILE A 85 -2.37 4.38 -12.09
N TRP A 86 -3.33 3.65 -12.64
CA TRP A 86 -3.93 2.47 -12.03
C TRP A 86 -2.94 1.32 -11.84
N ILE A 87 -1.99 1.16 -12.77
CA ILE A 87 -0.97 0.11 -12.63
C ILE A 87 -0.07 0.36 -11.42
N ILE A 88 0.27 1.62 -11.14
CA ILE A 88 1.07 2.02 -9.98
C ILE A 88 0.27 1.75 -8.70
N LEU A 89 -1.02 2.12 -8.69
CA LEU A 89 -1.90 1.90 -7.56
C LEU A 89 -2.04 0.41 -7.22
N ILE A 90 -2.29 -0.43 -8.22
CA ILE A 90 -2.43 -1.88 -8.02
C ILE A 90 -1.11 -2.50 -7.54
N ALA A 91 0.03 -2.07 -8.11
CA ALA A 91 1.34 -2.51 -7.66
C ALA A 91 1.61 -2.13 -6.18
N TYR A 92 1.22 -0.92 -5.75
CA TYR A 92 1.32 -0.50 -4.36
C TYR A 92 0.40 -1.31 -3.43
N VAL A 93 -0.85 -1.54 -3.83
CA VAL A 93 -1.78 -2.39 -3.07
C VAL A 93 -1.21 -3.79 -2.91
N CYS A 94 -0.69 -4.38 -3.99
CA CYS A 94 -0.06 -5.69 -3.95
C CYS A 94 1.16 -5.73 -3.01
N ALA A 95 2.04 -4.72 -3.07
CA ALA A 95 3.25 -4.67 -2.26
C ALA A 95 2.98 -4.42 -0.77
N PHE A 96 2.01 -3.55 -0.44
CA PHE A 96 1.89 -3.00 0.91
C PHE A 96 0.73 -3.53 1.73
N THR A 97 -0.21 -4.32 1.17
CA THR A 97 -1.33 -4.91 1.92
C THR A 97 -0.84 -5.72 3.12
N ALA A 98 0.30 -6.39 3.02
CA ALA A 98 0.91 -7.15 4.11
C ALA A 98 1.15 -6.32 5.37
N LEU A 99 1.48 -5.03 5.26
CA LEU A 99 1.70 -4.14 6.40
C LEU A 99 0.46 -4.03 7.27
N VAL A 100 -0.71 -3.85 6.64
CA VAL A 100 -1.98 -3.77 7.37
C VAL A 100 -2.38 -5.14 7.92
N VAL A 101 -2.23 -6.20 7.14
CA VAL A 101 -2.51 -7.58 7.60
C VAL A 101 -1.73 -7.90 8.86
N GLN A 102 -0.45 -7.59 8.91
CA GLN A 102 0.39 -7.85 10.08
C GLN A 102 0.01 -6.95 11.27
N SER A 103 -0.29 -5.67 11.04
CA SER A 103 -0.74 -4.76 12.08
C SER A 103 -2.03 -5.24 12.73
N VAL A 104 -2.99 -5.76 11.95
CA VAL A 104 -4.28 -6.29 12.45
C VAL A 104 -4.08 -7.62 13.17
N ARG A 105 -3.23 -8.50 12.65
CA ARG A 105 -3.00 -9.83 13.24
C ARG A 105 -2.31 -9.74 14.60
N ALA A 106 -1.38 -8.83 14.79
CA ALA A 106 -0.59 -8.73 16.01
C ALA A 106 -1.45 -8.66 17.29
N PRO A 107 -2.41 -7.75 17.47
CA PRO A 107 -3.27 -7.73 18.63
C PRO A 107 -4.27 -8.89 18.68
N LEU A 108 -4.70 -9.42 17.53
CA LEU A 108 -5.67 -10.50 17.49
C LEU A 108 -5.10 -11.83 18.03
N ILE A 109 -3.80 -12.08 17.90
CA ILE A 109 -3.16 -13.30 18.42
C ILE A 109 -3.29 -13.40 19.94
N SER A 110 -3.23 -12.27 20.65
CA SER A 110 -3.35 -12.21 22.11
C SER A 110 -4.79 -12.06 22.62
N THR A 111 -5.75 -11.83 21.73
CA THR A 111 -7.16 -11.66 22.10
C THR A 111 -7.85 -13.03 22.25
N PRO A 112 -8.50 -13.36 23.38
CA PRO A 112 -9.19 -14.64 23.55
C PRO A 112 -10.37 -14.81 22.60
N THR A 113 -10.64 -16.05 22.14
CA THR A 113 -11.80 -16.38 21.28
C THR A 113 -13.13 -16.35 22.01
N THR A 114 -13.12 -16.33 23.33
CA THR A 114 -14.33 -16.26 24.18
C THR A 114 -15.19 -15.04 23.91
N ILE A 115 -14.62 -13.96 23.36
CA ILE A 115 -15.36 -12.74 23.03
C ILE A 115 -16.33 -13.00 21.86
N GLU A 116 -15.88 -13.70 20.81
CA GLU A 116 -16.76 -14.07 19.70
C GLU A 116 -17.78 -15.14 20.13
N GLU A 117 -17.38 -16.06 20.99
CA GLU A 117 -18.28 -17.10 21.55
C GLU A 117 -19.39 -16.46 22.37
N ALA A 118 -19.09 -15.48 23.21
CA ALA A 118 -20.08 -14.74 23.98
C ALA A 118 -21.09 -14.00 23.07
N ALA A 119 -20.61 -13.38 22.00
CA ALA A 119 -21.48 -12.75 21.02
C ALA A 119 -22.40 -13.77 20.30
N ARG A 120 -21.89 -14.97 20.02
CA ARG A 120 -22.69 -16.04 19.40
C ARG A 120 -23.74 -16.60 20.36
N ILE A 121 -23.41 -16.75 21.63
CA ILE A 121 -24.38 -17.15 22.67
C ILE A 121 -25.51 -16.11 22.79
N SER A 122 -25.18 -14.82 22.59
CA SER A 122 -26.16 -13.72 22.56
C SER A 122 -26.99 -13.67 21.26
N GLY A 123 -26.85 -14.66 20.34
CA GLY A 123 -27.65 -14.77 19.11
C GLY A 123 -27.04 -14.14 17.88
N ALA A 124 -25.78 -13.68 17.91
CA ALA A 124 -25.13 -13.16 16.72
C ALA A 124 -24.75 -14.30 15.77
N THR A 125 -24.93 -14.07 14.46
CA THR A 125 -24.40 -14.96 13.42
C THR A 125 -22.87 -14.97 13.46
N PRO A 126 -22.18 -16.05 12.99
CA PRO A 126 -20.72 -16.15 13.05
C PRO A 126 -19.98 -14.93 12.45
N LEU A 127 -20.40 -14.46 11.29
CA LEU A 127 -19.83 -13.27 10.65
C LEU A 127 -20.11 -11.99 11.45
N LYS A 128 -21.33 -11.84 11.96
CA LYS A 128 -21.68 -10.69 12.80
C LYS A 128 -20.86 -10.69 14.09
N ALA A 129 -20.75 -11.83 14.77
CA ALA A 129 -19.92 -11.96 15.96
C ALA A 129 -18.47 -11.57 15.67
N LEU A 130 -17.87 -12.07 14.56
CA LEU A 130 -16.51 -11.78 14.16
C LEU A 130 -16.27 -10.28 13.94
N PHE A 131 -17.07 -9.64 13.09
CA PHE A 131 -16.83 -8.23 12.71
C PHE A 131 -17.29 -7.23 13.78
N SER A 132 -18.34 -7.54 14.57
CA SER A 132 -18.80 -6.64 15.64
C SER A 132 -17.96 -6.69 16.91
N THR A 133 -17.19 -7.75 17.13
CA THR A 133 -16.31 -7.89 18.30
C THR A 133 -14.85 -7.63 17.91
N VAL A 134 -14.12 -8.64 17.50
CA VAL A 134 -12.69 -8.52 17.18
C VAL A 134 -12.42 -7.64 15.96
N GLY A 135 -13.36 -7.60 15.03
CA GLY A 135 -13.30 -6.67 13.91
C GLY A 135 -13.28 -5.22 14.41
N ALA A 136 -14.24 -4.84 15.24
CA ALA A 136 -14.30 -3.50 15.82
C ALA A 136 -13.07 -3.18 16.67
N MET A 137 -12.61 -4.13 17.49
CA MET A 137 -11.40 -3.96 18.32
C MET A 137 -10.12 -3.80 17.50
N SER A 138 -10.05 -4.34 16.29
CA SER A 138 -8.88 -4.27 15.42
C SER A 138 -8.84 -3.04 14.50
N ILE A 139 -9.89 -2.20 14.48
CA ILE A 139 -9.92 -0.97 13.67
C ILE A 139 -8.73 -0.04 13.94
N PRO A 140 -8.35 0.27 15.20
CA PRO A 140 -7.18 1.11 15.45
C PRO A 140 -5.88 0.55 14.87
N ALA A 141 -5.72 -0.77 14.92
CA ALA A 141 -4.57 -1.44 14.31
C ALA A 141 -4.59 -1.37 12.78
N ALA A 142 -5.78 -1.49 12.16
CA ALA A 142 -5.94 -1.32 10.73
C ALA A 142 -5.63 0.11 10.28
N ILE A 143 -6.09 1.12 11.02
CA ILE A 143 -5.76 2.53 10.76
C ILE A 143 -4.25 2.76 10.89
N SER A 144 -3.62 2.25 11.93
CA SER A 144 -2.17 2.35 12.13
C SER A 144 -1.40 1.73 10.95
N GLY A 145 -1.82 0.53 10.49
CA GLY A 145 -1.26 -0.12 9.31
C GLY A 145 -1.48 0.69 8.03
N ALA A 146 -2.67 1.28 7.83
CA ALA A 146 -2.97 2.13 6.69
C ALA A 146 -2.10 3.40 6.66
N VAL A 147 -1.85 4.02 7.82
CA VAL A 147 -0.92 5.16 7.94
C VAL A 147 0.50 4.74 7.54
N LEU A 148 0.96 3.56 7.96
CA LEU A 148 2.27 3.03 7.54
C LEU A 148 2.33 2.84 6.02
N VAL A 149 1.25 2.34 5.40
CA VAL A 149 1.16 2.23 3.93
C VAL A 149 1.25 3.62 3.29
N ALA A 150 0.51 4.61 3.77
CA ALA A 150 0.56 5.97 3.22
C ALA A 150 1.98 6.55 3.26
N VAL A 151 2.65 6.47 4.42
CA VAL A 151 4.03 6.97 4.59
C VAL A 151 5.02 6.22 3.71
N THR A 152 4.84 4.91 3.53
CA THR A 152 5.73 4.10 2.68
C THR A 152 5.50 4.40 1.20
N ALA A 153 4.23 4.47 0.77
CA ALA A 153 3.86 4.70 -0.62
C ALA A 153 4.24 6.09 -1.12
N ILE A 154 4.15 7.14 -0.29
CA ILE A 154 4.47 8.52 -0.71
C ILE A 154 5.94 8.68 -1.11
N ARG A 155 6.83 7.93 -0.48
CA ARG A 155 8.27 7.95 -0.74
C ARG A 155 8.75 6.81 -1.62
N GLU A 156 7.83 5.96 -2.11
CA GLU A 156 8.21 4.82 -2.93
C GLU A 156 8.66 5.29 -4.32
N LEU A 157 9.89 4.95 -4.65
CA LEU A 157 10.52 5.28 -5.91
C LEU A 157 10.67 4.06 -6.82
N THR A 158 11.00 2.90 -6.23
CA THR A 158 11.49 1.73 -6.96
C THR A 158 10.43 1.14 -7.90
N ILE A 159 9.19 1.03 -7.41
CA ILE A 159 8.05 0.56 -8.21
C ILE A 159 7.61 1.66 -9.19
N SER A 160 7.50 2.90 -8.70
CA SER A 160 6.96 4.00 -9.50
C SER A 160 7.85 4.37 -10.67
N VAL A 161 9.18 4.34 -10.54
CA VAL A 161 10.11 4.69 -11.64
C VAL A 161 9.98 3.77 -12.85
N LEU A 162 9.61 2.50 -12.62
CA LEU A 162 9.41 1.51 -13.70
C LEU A 162 8.03 1.62 -14.36
N LEU A 163 7.03 2.10 -13.63
CA LEU A 163 5.63 2.12 -14.07
C LEU A 163 5.15 3.52 -14.46
N VAL A 164 5.99 4.56 -14.25
CA VAL A 164 5.64 5.93 -14.58
C VAL A 164 5.44 6.13 -16.08
N ALA A 165 4.43 6.91 -16.42
CA ALA A 165 4.12 7.33 -17.76
C ALA A 165 3.96 8.87 -17.80
N PRO A 166 3.92 9.50 -18.98
CA PRO A 166 3.60 10.93 -19.11
C PRO A 166 2.30 11.25 -18.34
N GLY A 167 2.37 12.23 -17.43
CA GLY A 167 1.23 12.63 -16.57
C GLY A 167 1.04 11.82 -15.30
N THR A 168 1.78 10.72 -15.07
CA THR A 168 1.69 9.90 -13.84
C THR A 168 2.95 9.99 -12.96
N THR A 169 3.77 11.01 -13.19
CA THR A 169 5.00 11.24 -12.42
C THR A 169 4.71 11.38 -10.94
N THR A 170 5.50 10.65 -10.13
CA THR A 170 5.46 10.72 -8.67
C THR A 170 6.59 11.62 -8.14
N LEU A 171 6.47 12.07 -6.89
CA LEU A 171 7.48 12.90 -6.24
C LEU A 171 8.88 12.26 -6.27
N GLY A 172 8.97 10.96 -5.99
CA GLY A 172 10.24 10.23 -6.01
C GLY A 172 10.92 10.29 -7.39
N VAL A 173 10.16 10.07 -8.46
CA VAL A 173 10.67 10.14 -9.83
C VAL A 173 11.12 11.56 -10.19
N GLN A 174 10.37 12.58 -9.77
CA GLN A 174 10.76 13.98 -9.96
C GLN A 174 12.06 14.31 -9.23
N ALA A 175 12.21 13.91 -7.97
CA ALA A 175 13.43 14.17 -7.20
C ALA A 175 14.68 13.60 -7.88
N VAL A 176 14.60 12.39 -8.43
CA VAL A 176 15.72 11.79 -9.17
C VAL A 176 16.00 12.52 -10.47
N SER A 177 14.97 12.88 -11.24
CA SER A 177 15.12 13.66 -12.47
C SER A 177 15.84 14.99 -12.23
N TYR A 178 15.49 15.70 -11.16
CA TYR A 178 16.14 16.98 -10.84
C TYR A 178 17.59 16.82 -10.43
N THR A 179 17.96 15.82 -9.68
CA THR A 179 19.34 15.60 -9.25
C THR A 179 20.26 15.21 -10.41
N HIS A 180 19.73 14.51 -11.41
CA HIS A 180 20.53 14.12 -12.60
C HIS A 180 20.59 15.19 -13.70
N LEU A 181 19.58 16.05 -13.83
CA LEU A 181 19.54 17.10 -14.85
C LEU A 181 20.21 18.40 -14.41
N THR A 182 20.44 18.60 -13.11
CA THR A 182 21.05 19.82 -12.56
C THR A 182 22.54 19.67 -12.23
N LEU A 183 23.16 18.54 -12.54
CA LEU A 183 24.63 18.48 -12.55
C LEU A 183 25.13 19.29 -13.75
N PRO A 184 25.74 20.46 -13.55
CA PRO A 184 26.29 21.24 -14.66
C PRO A 184 27.44 20.43 -15.27
N THR A 185 27.27 20.04 -16.53
CA THR A 185 28.34 19.47 -17.37
C THR A 185 29.43 20.51 -17.69
N SER A 186 29.38 21.69 -17.06
CA SER A 186 30.31 22.80 -17.27
C SER A 186 31.55 22.77 -16.38
N GLU A 187 31.72 21.79 -15.49
CA GLU A 187 32.94 21.67 -14.67
C GLU A 187 33.85 20.48 -15.03
N LEU A 188 33.69 19.93 -16.24
CA LEU A 188 34.58 18.88 -16.75
C LEU A 188 35.40 19.37 -17.99
N VAL A 189 35.80 20.62 -18.00
CA VAL A 189 36.81 21.14 -18.95
C VAL A 189 37.95 21.81 -18.18
#